data_0cfc3a0e1f7745faff2535e59304598a
#
_entry.id   0cfc3a0e1f7745faff2535e59304598a
#
_cell.length_a   1.000
_cell.length_b   1.000
_cell.length_c   1.000
_cell.angle_alpha   90.00
_cell.angle_beta   90.00
_cell.angle_gamma   90.00
#
_symmetry.space_group_name_H-M   'P 1'
#
loop_
_entity.id
_entity.type
_entity.pdbx_description
1 polymer ?
#
loop_
_entity_poly.entity_id
_entity_poly.type
_entity_poly.pdbx_seq_one_letter_code
_entity_poly.pdbx_strand_id
1 'polypeptide(L)'
;KNMFIAFIHLGIKAKLSSSSAREELLILYNTVIQAANPIIKKYNGFIDKYLTDGLMVLFYGTAEDTVDCIIEITQLIKKINIHRQEQSLPPLHISSGIHYGKLMMGTIGEPERMDTTVISDVVNISSRMYSYATEKNVNIIISETVREQLLESYWRTHTCFYYGKIKFHGK
;
A
#
# COMPACT_ATOMS: atom_id res chain seq x y z
N LYS A 1 12.62 6.80 14.36
CA LYS A 1 13.27 7.03 13.06
C LYS A 1 12.23 7.55 12.07
N ASN A 2 12.60 8.49 11.18
CA ASN A 2 11.71 8.88 10.09
C ASN A 2 11.77 7.81 8.99
N MET A 3 10.59 7.43 8.49
CA MET A 3 10.44 6.42 7.45
C MET A 3 9.22 6.72 6.58
N PHE A 4 9.20 6.14 5.40
CA PHE A 4 7.99 6.10 4.59
C PHE A 4 7.17 4.87 4.98
N ILE A 5 5.86 5.05 5.00
CA ILE A 5 4.89 3.99 5.21
C ILE A 5 3.88 4.00 4.07
N ALA A 6 3.60 2.83 3.52
CA ALA A 6 2.56 2.64 2.53
C ALA A 6 1.57 1.59 3.03
N PHE A 7 0.29 1.94 3.03
CA PHE A 7 -0.79 0.98 3.05
C PHE A 7 -1.20 0.67 1.63
N ILE A 8 -1.24 -0.60 1.29
CA ILE A 8 -1.60 -1.11 -0.02
C ILE A 8 -2.84 -1.98 0.15
N HIS A 9 -3.93 -1.57 -0.44
CA HIS A 9 -5.19 -2.32 -0.45
C HIS A 9 -5.37 -3.04 -1.78
N LEU A 10 -5.80 -4.28 -1.71
CA LEU A 10 -6.19 -5.11 -2.84
C LEU A 10 -7.68 -5.39 -2.74
N GLY A 11 -8.43 -5.10 -3.78
CA GLY A 11 -9.88 -5.28 -3.79
C GLY A 11 -10.40 -5.88 -5.08
N ILE A 12 -11.55 -6.53 -5.00
CA ILE A 12 -12.36 -6.95 -6.16
C ILE A 12 -13.74 -6.32 -6.03
N LYS A 13 -14.21 -5.66 -7.09
CA LYS A 13 -15.58 -5.13 -7.17
C LYS A 13 -16.56 -6.25 -7.57
N ALA A 14 -16.63 -7.31 -6.78
CA ALA A 14 -17.58 -8.40 -6.97
C ALA A 14 -18.22 -8.78 -5.64
N LYS A 15 -19.52 -9.09 -5.66
CA LYS A 15 -20.19 -9.67 -4.50
C LYS A 15 -19.75 -11.14 -4.37
N LEU A 16 -18.94 -11.43 -3.37
CA LEU A 16 -18.53 -12.79 -3.04
C LEU A 16 -19.61 -13.41 -2.15
N SER A 17 -20.49 -14.20 -2.73
CA SER A 17 -21.64 -14.79 -2.04
C SER A 17 -21.36 -16.16 -1.43
N SER A 18 -20.31 -16.86 -1.85
CA SER A 18 -19.97 -18.23 -1.38
C SER A 18 -18.67 -18.27 -0.57
N SER A 19 -18.51 -19.32 0.26
CA SER A 19 -17.26 -19.59 0.98
C SER A 19 -16.11 -19.92 0.02
N SER A 20 -16.37 -20.67 -1.04
CA SER A 20 -15.36 -21.00 -2.06
C SER A 20 -14.82 -19.77 -2.76
N ALA A 21 -15.66 -18.78 -3.07
CA ALA A 21 -15.22 -17.51 -3.65
C ALA A 21 -14.31 -16.70 -2.72
N ARG A 22 -14.52 -16.81 -1.40
CA ARG A 22 -13.62 -16.16 -0.41
C ARG A 22 -12.29 -16.88 -0.30
N GLU A 23 -12.26 -18.20 -0.37
CA GLU A 23 -11.03 -19.00 -0.38
C GLU A 23 -10.19 -18.71 -1.64
N GLU A 24 -10.83 -18.66 -2.81
CA GLU A 24 -10.18 -18.27 -4.06
C GLU A 24 -9.58 -16.86 -3.99
N LEU A 25 -10.28 -15.92 -3.36
CA LEU A 25 -9.78 -14.55 -3.15
C LEU A 25 -8.56 -14.53 -2.23
N LEU A 26 -8.54 -15.32 -1.15
CA LEU A 26 -7.37 -15.43 -0.26
C LEU A 26 -6.16 -16.02 -0.99
N ILE A 27 -6.36 -17.04 -1.82
CA ILE A 27 -5.30 -17.61 -2.66
C ILE A 27 -4.76 -16.57 -3.62
N LEU A 28 -5.65 -15.80 -4.26
CA LEU A 28 -5.27 -14.74 -5.18
C LEU A 28 -4.46 -13.64 -4.48
N TYR A 29 -4.89 -13.19 -3.30
CA TYR A 29 -4.17 -12.19 -2.51
C TYR A 29 -2.79 -12.70 -2.11
N ASN A 30 -2.67 -13.94 -1.65
CA ASN A 30 -1.38 -14.54 -1.32
C ASN A 30 -0.45 -14.60 -2.53
N THR A 31 -0.98 -14.96 -3.71
CA THR A 31 -0.21 -14.98 -4.96
C THR A 31 0.30 -13.59 -5.33
N VAL A 32 -0.56 -12.56 -5.21
CA VAL A 32 -0.18 -11.16 -5.47
C VAL A 32 0.89 -10.69 -4.47
N ILE A 33 0.71 -10.99 -3.18
CA ILE A 33 1.66 -10.63 -2.12
C ILE A 33 3.03 -11.27 -2.36
N GLN A 34 3.07 -12.56 -2.73
CA GLN A 34 4.31 -13.26 -3.06
C GLN A 34 5.02 -12.63 -4.26
N ALA A 35 4.27 -12.20 -5.29
CA ALA A 35 4.83 -11.53 -6.45
C ALA A 35 5.27 -10.08 -6.15
N ALA A 36 4.60 -9.38 -5.24
CA ALA A 36 4.95 -8.02 -4.83
C ALA A 36 6.17 -7.96 -3.89
N ASN A 37 6.41 -9.00 -3.09
CA ASN A 37 7.50 -9.00 -2.09
C ASN A 37 8.91 -8.77 -2.69
N PRO A 38 9.31 -9.38 -3.81
CA PRO A 38 10.58 -9.06 -4.47
C PRO A 38 10.69 -7.60 -4.91
N ILE A 39 9.56 -7.03 -5.40
CA ILE A 39 9.49 -5.62 -5.79
C ILE A 39 9.72 -4.73 -4.56
N ILE A 40 9.01 -5.01 -3.45
CA ILE A 40 9.16 -4.27 -2.19
C ILE A 40 10.62 -4.28 -1.72
N LYS A 41 11.27 -5.45 -1.73
CA LYS A 41 12.67 -5.60 -1.34
C LYS A 41 13.64 -4.84 -2.25
N LYS A 42 13.38 -4.83 -3.55
CA LYS A 42 14.17 -4.09 -4.56
C LYS A 42 14.24 -2.59 -4.23
N TYR A 43 13.17 -2.03 -3.68
CA TYR A 43 13.07 -0.63 -3.30
C TYR A 43 13.32 -0.37 -1.80
N ASN A 44 14.10 -1.21 -1.13
CA ASN A 44 14.47 -1.08 0.28
C ASN A 44 13.25 -1.04 1.24
N GLY A 45 12.17 -1.70 0.84
CA GLY A 45 10.98 -1.87 1.66
C GLY A 45 10.92 -3.24 2.34
N PHE A 46 10.09 -3.34 3.37
CA PHE A 46 9.72 -4.59 3.99
C PHE A 46 8.26 -4.56 4.45
N ILE A 47 7.62 -5.73 4.41
CA ILE A 47 6.25 -5.89 4.88
C ILE A 47 6.28 -5.94 6.41
N ASP A 48 5.63 -4.98 7.07
CA ASP A 48 5.49 -4.97 8.53
C ASP A 48 4.25 -5.76 8.97
N LYS A 49 3.15 -5.62 8.25
CA LYS A 49 1.90 -6.34 8.56
C LYS A 49 1.19 -6.81 7.29
N TYR A 50 0.63 -8.01 7.41
CA TYR A 50 -0.38 -8.50 6.48
C TYR A 50 -1.75 -8.12 6.99
N LEU A 51 -2.56 -7.52 6.14
CA LEU A 51 -3.94 -7.14 6.41
C LEU A 51 -4.87 -8.12 5.70
N THR A 52 -6.14 -8.15 6.08
CA THR A 52 -7.14 -9.03 5.46
C THR A 52 -7.24 -8.82 3.94
N ASP A 53 -7.03 -7.60 3.49
CA ASP A 53 -7.19 -7.15 2.10
C ASP A 53 -6.00 -6.34 1.58
N GLY A 54 -4.80 -6.54 2.16
CA GLY A 54 -3.64 -5.79 1.73
C GLY A 54 -2.40 -5.92 2.60
N LEU A 55 -1.56 -4.89 2.57
CA LEU A 55 -0.25 -4.85 3.20
C LEU A 55 0.01 -3.50 3.87
N MET A 56 0.74 -3.53 4.97
CA MET A 56 1.46 -2.38 5.49
C MET A 56 2.95 -2.57 5.24
N VAL A 57 3.54 -1.64 4.50
CA VAL A 57 4.95 -1.70 4.07
C VAL A 57 5.68 -0.48 4.61
N LEU A 58 6.89 -0.71 5.13
CA LEU A 58 7.80 0.33 5.58
C LEU A 58 9.02 0.40 4.65
N PHE A 59 9.52 1.61 4.40
CA PHE A 59 10.66 1.84 3.52
C PHE A 59 11.75 2.64 4.22
N TYR A 60 12.99 2.16 4.03
CA TYR A 60 14.21 2.85 4.49
C TYR A 60 14.83 3.74 3.40
N GLY A 61 14.38 3.59 2.16
CA GLY A 61 14.92 4.28 0.98
C GLY A 61 14.43 5.73 0.84
N THR A 62 14.44 6.20 -0.39
CA THR A 62 14.02 7.56 -0.77
C THR A 62 12.50 7.63 -0.99
N ALA A 63 12.00 8.85 -1.19
CA ALA A 63 10.61 9.06 -1.59
C ALA A 63 10.36 8.49 -2.99
N GLU A 64 11.33 8.65 -3.90
CA GLU A 64 11.29 8.09 -5.26
C GLU A 64 11.17 6.58 -5.22
N ASP A 65 12.06 5.90 -4.49
CA ASP A 65 12.04 4.43 -4.33
C ASP A 65 10.67 3.96 -3.82
N THR A 66 10.12 4.67 -2.84
CA THR A 66 8.82 4.32 -2.25
C THR A 66 7.68 4.45 -3.26
N VAL A 67 7.62 5.56 -3.99
CA VAL A 67 6.57 5.79 -4.99
C VAL A 67 6.73 4.84 -6.17
N ASP A 68 7.95 4.65 -6.67
CA ASP A 68 8.25 3.74 -7.79
C ASP A 68 7.92 2.29 -7.46
N CYS A 69 8.15 1.86 -6.21
CA CYS A 69 7.71 0.55 -5.73
C CYS A 69 6.21 0.34 -5.92
N ILE A 70 5.40 1.32 -5.49
CA ILE A 70 3.94 1.21 -5.60
C ILE A 70 3.49 1.31 -7.06
N ILE A 71 4.16 2.10 -7.89
CA ILE A 71 3.91 2.15 -9.34
C ILE A 71 4.19 0.78 -9.97
N GLU A 72 5.32 0.14 -9.64
CA GLU A 72 5.68 -1.18 -10.19
C GLU A 72 4.69 -2.27 -9.73
N ILE A 73 4.25 -2.24 -8.47
CA ILE A 73 3.18 -3.14 -7.98
C ILE A 73 1.86 -2.88 -8.72
N THR A 74 1.52 -1.62 -8.99
CA THR A 74 0.32 -1.26 -9.78
C THR A 74 0.41 -1.83 -11.20
N GLN A 75 1.60 -1.80 -11.81
CA GLN A 75 1.83 -2.41 -13.12
C GLN A 75 1.74 -3.94 -13.08
N LEU A 76 2.21 -4.57 -12.01
CA LEU A 76 2.03 -6.01 -11.77
C LEU A 76 0.54 -6.37 -11.74
N ILE A 77 -0.28 -5.61 -11.01
CA ILE A 77 -1.73 -5.82 -10.95
C ILE A 77 -2.39 -5.66 -12.33
N LYS A 78 -1.95 -4.68 -13.13
CA LYS A 78 -2.44 -4.53 -14.51
C LYS A 78 -2.15 -5.77 -15.36
N LYS A 79 -0.96 -6.35 -15.25
CA LYS A 79 -0.60 -7.59 -15.96
C LYS A 79 -1.45 -8.79 -15.51
N ILE A 80 -1.67 -8.93 -14.20
CA ILE A 80 -2.56 -9.96 -13.65
C ILE A 80 -3.98 -9.78 -14.21
N ASN A 81 -4.46 -8.55 -14.30
CA ASN A 81 -5.80 -8.26 -14.79
C ASN A 81 -5.99 -8.61 -16.28
N ILE A 82 -4.96 -8.55 -17.11
CA ILE A 82 -5.03 -9.04 -18.50
C ILE A 82 -5.41 -10.51 -18.52
N HIS A 83 -4.71 -11.36 -17.76
CA HIS A 83 -5.04 -12.79 -17.68
C HIS A 83 -6.43 -13.05 -17.06
N ARG A 84 -6.81 -12.27 -16.05
CA ARG A 84 -8.12 -12.39 -15.42
C ARG A 84 -9.25 -12.05 -16.41
N GLN A 85 -9.05 -11.04 -17.24
CA GLN A 85 -10.00 -10.65 -18.29
C GLN A 85 -10.16 -11.75 -19.33
N GLU A 86 -9.08 -12.40 -19.77
CA GLU A 86 -9.11 -13.55 -20.68
C GLU A 86 -9.95 -14.72 -20.11
N GLN A 87 -9.98 -14.85 -18.79
CA GLN A 87 -10.76 -15.87 -18.08
C GLN A 87 -12.16 -15.38 -17.65
N SER A 88 -12.59 -14.19 -18.07
CA SER A 88 -13.85 -13.54 -17.68
C SER A 88 -13.98 -13.36 -16.15
N LEU A 89 -12.86 -13.23 -15.44
CA LEU A 89 -12.81 -12.98 -14.01
C LEU A 89 -12.80 -11.47 -13.71
N PRO A 90 -13.41 -11.03 -12.58
CA PRO A 90 -13.42 -9.62 -12.21
C PRO A 90 -12.01 -9.11 -11.92
N PRO A 91 -11.68 -7.88 -12.34
CA PRO A 91 -10.34 -7.33 -12.13
C PRO A 91 -10.05 -7.04 -10.65
N LEU A 92 -8.77 -7.15 -10.30
CA LEU A 92 -8.22 -6.64 -9.05
C LEU A 92 -8.06 -5.12 -9.13
N HIS A 93 -8.39 -4.45 -8.05
CA HIS A 93 -8.11 -3.04 -7.83
C HIS A 93 -7.01 -2.89 -6.78
N ILE A 94 -6.13 -1.94 -6.99
CA ILE A 94 -5.13 -1.53 -6.02
C ILE A 94 -5.35 -0.07 -5.65
N SER A 95 -5.31 0.22 -4.36
CA SER A 95 -5.29 1.59 -3.83
C SER A 95 -4.25 1.68 -2.73
N SER A 96 -3.48 2.76 -2.69
CA SER A 96 -2.43 2.95 -1.70
C SER A 96 -2.36 4.38 -1.20
N GLY A 97 -2.02 4.50 0.09
CA GLY A 97 -1.72 5.77 0.75
C GLY A 97 -0.28 5.75 1.26
N ILE A 98 0.53 6.72 0.86
CA ILE A 98 1.93 6.84 1.26
C ILE A 98 2.10 8.08 2.11
N HIS A 99 2.68 7.92 3.29
CA HIS A 99 2.98 9.00 4.21
C HIS A 99 4.42 8.90 4.72
N TYR A 100 4.99 10.03 5.12
CA TYR A 100 6.35 10.12 5.68
C TYR A 100 6.30 10.78 7.04
N GLY A 101 7.01 10.19 8.00
CA GLY A 101 7.12 10.77 9.32
C GLY A 101 7.85 9.90 10.32
N LYS A 102 7.84 10.33 11.58
CA LYS A 102 8.53 9.66 12.69
C LYS A 102 7.77 8.43 13.15
N LEU A 103 8.36 7.27 12.96
CA LEU A 103 7.87 5.99 13.48
C LEU A 103 8.59 5.62 14.79
N MET A 104 7.83 5.12 15.75
CA MET A 104 8.33 4.44 16.93
C MET A 104 8.10 2.94 16.74
N MET A 105 9.18 2.19 16.66
CA MET A 105 9.14 0.73 16.63
C MET A 105 9.43 0.23 18.04
N GLY A 106 8.57 -0.60 18.57
CA GLY A 106 8.71 -1.23 19.87
C GLY A 106 8.37 -2.72 19.77
N THR A 107 8.93 -3.50 20.67
CA THR A 107 8.58 -4.91 20.85
C THR A 107 7.57 -5.02 21.96
N ILE A 108 6.44 -5.65 21.70
CA ILE A 108 5.39 -5.93 22.69
C ILE A 108 5.21 -7.43 22.74
N GLY A 109 5.17 -7.98 23.92
CA GLY A 109 4.89 -9.40 24.14
C GLY A 109 5.71 -10.01 25.27
N GLU A 110 5.41 -11.27 25.53
CA GLU A 110 6.18 -12.10 26.47
C GLU A 110 7.43 -12.67 25.76
N PRO A 111 8.46 -13.12 26.52
CA PRO A 111 9.71 -13.62 25.93
C PRO A 111 9.55 -14.70 24.88
N GLU A 112 8.46 -15.47 24.94
CA GLU A 112 8.17 -16.58 24.02
C GLU A 112 7.33 -16.14 22.81
N ARG A 113 6.76 -14.91 22.84
CA ARG A 113 5.92 -14.38 21.74
C ARG A 113 6.04 -12.87 21.68
N MET A 114 7.05 -12.40 20.97
CA MET A 114 7.30 -10.98 20.75
C MET A 114 6.81 -10.55 19.38
N ASP A 115 5.93 -9.55 19.33
CA ASP A 115 5.52 -8.88 18.09
C ASP A 115 6.12 -7.48 18.05
N THR A 116 6.72 -7.15 16.90
CA THR A 116 7.16 -5.78 16.65
C THR A 116 5.93 -4.96 16.29
N THR A 117 5.68 -3.92 17.05
CA THR A 117 4.57 -3.01 16.78
C THR A 117 5.10 -1.63 16.40
N VAL A 118 4.45 -1.02 15.40
CA VAL A 118 4.71 0.35 15.01
C VAL A 118 3.58 1.22 15.56
N ILE A 119 3.93 2.10 16.49
CA ILE A 119 2.98 3.03 17.10
C ILE A 119 3.33 4.43 16.61
N SER A 120 2.45 5.03 15.80
CA SER A 120 2.63 6.41 15.35
C SER A 120 1.36 6.95 14.68
N ASP A 121 1.17 8.25 14.79
CA ASP A 121 0.18 8.98 14.00
C ASP A 121 0.36 8.79 12.48
N VAL A 122 1.60 8.54 12.05
CA VAL A 122 1.99 8.27 10.66
C VAL A 122 1.26 7.03 10.13
N VAL A 123 1.14 5.97 10.93
CA VAL A 123 0.39 4.75 10.59
C VAL A 123 -1.09 5.08 10.35
N ASN A 124 -1.69 5.83 11.28
CA ASN A 124 -3.10 6.20 11.18
C ASN A 124 -3.39 7.10 9.97
N ILE A 125 -2.51 8.05 9.67
CA ILE A 125 -2.65 8.94 8.51
C ILE A 125 -2.57 8.12 7.21
N SER A 126 -1.54 7.30 7.06
CA SER A 126 -1.34 6.47 5.87
C SER A 126 -2.52 5.50 5.66
N SER A 127 -3.04 4.89 6.73
CA SER A 127 -4.22 4.03 6.68
C SER A 127 -5.47 4.78 6.21
N ARG A 128 -5.68 6.01 6.66
CA ARG A 128 -6.81 6.84 6.21
C ARG A 128 -6.65 7.31 4.77
N MET A 129 -5.42 7.56 4.34
CA MET A 129 -5.12 7.93 2.96
C MET A 129 -5.45 6.79 2.01
N TYR A 130 -5.11 5.52 2.35
CA TYR A 130 -5.48 4.41 1.49
C TYR A 130 -7.00 4.21 1.41
N SER A 131 -7.71 4.39 2.52
CA SER A 131 -9.18 4.33 2.54
C SER A 131 -9.79 5.38 1.62
N TYR A 132 -9.25 6.59 1.67
CA TYR A 132 -9.65 7.68 0.78
C TYR A 132 -9.31 7.39 -0.69
N ALA A 133 -8.13 6.81 -0.96
CA ALA A 133 -7.75 6.38 -2.30
C ALA A 133 -8.74 5.35 -2.86
N THR A 134 -9.16 4.40 -2.03
CA THR A 134 -10.15 3.38 -2.39
C THR A 134 -11.52 4.01 -2.70
N GLU A 135 -11.98 4.93 -1.86
CA GLU A 135 -13.24 5.67 -2.06
C GLU A 135 -13.24 6.45 -3.38
N LYS A 136 -12.13 7.12 -3.68
CA LYS A 136 -11.97 7.94 -4.91
C LYS A 136 -11.57 7.13 -6.13
N ASN A 137 -11.38 5.81 -5.99
CA ASN A 137 -10.90 4.92 -7.06
C ASN A 137 -9.57 5.39 -7.68
N VAL A 138 -8.64 5.81 -6.82
CA VAL A 138 -7.29 6.26 -7.17
C VAL A 138 -6.28 5.21 -6.72
N ASN A 139 -5.29 4.91 -7.56
CA ASN A 139 -4.31 3.88 -7.23
C ASN A 139 -3.30 4.32 -6.17
N ILE A 140 -2.85 5.58 -6.22
CA ILE A 140 -1.78 6.08 -5.35
C ILE A 140 -2.14 7.48 -4.86
N ILE A 141 -2.13 7.66 -3.54
CA ILE A 141 -2.18 8.97 -2.90
C ILE A 141 -0.92 9.13 -2.06
N ILE A 142 -0.24 10.25 -2.22
CA ILE A 142 0.89 10.64 -1.38
C ILE A 142 0.52 11.86 -0.53
N SER A 143 1.06 11.91 0.68
CA SER A 143 0.92 13.11 1.52
C SER A 143 1.85 14.23 1.06
N GLU A 144 1.58 15.45 1.52
CA GLU A 144 2.45 16.60 1.28
C GLU A 144 3.88 16.33 1.81
N THR A 145 4.00 15.68 2.98
CA THR A 145 5.32 15.34 3.54
C THR A 145 6.11 14.37 2.65
N VAL A 146 5.45 13.50 1.89
CA VAL A 146 6.12 12.66 0.87
C VAL A 146 6.50 13.51 -0.33
N ARG A 147 5.58 14.37 -0.80
CA ARG A 147 5.83 15.26 -1.94
C ARG A 147 7.04 16.14 -1.73
N GLU A 148 7.22 16.68 -0.53
CA GLU A 148 8.35 17.52 -0.13
C GLU A 148 9.71 16.77 -0.11
N GLN A 149 9.70 15.44 -0.01
CA GLN A 149 10.91 14.60 -0.06
C GLN A 149 11.30 14.21 -1.49
N LEU A 150 10.38 14.34 -2.47
CA LEU A 150 10.64 14.00 -3.86
C LEU A 150 11.50 15.07 -4.54
N LEU A 151 12.50 14.64 -5.31
CA LEU A 151 13.36 15.52 -6.08
C LEU A 151 12.56 16.24 -7.18
N GLU A 152 12.95 17.49 -7.47
CA GLU A 152 12.33 18.28 -8.55
C GLU A 152 12.38 17.55 -9.90
N SER A 153 13.48 16.84 -10.17
CA SER A 153 13.67 16.05 -11.40
C SER A 153 12.64 14.94 -11.54
N TYR A 154 12.09 14.42 -10.44
CA TYR A 154 11.07 13.37 -10.45
C TYR A 154 9.77 13.83 -11.13
N TRP A 155 9.42 15.09 -10.97
CA TRP A 155 8.22 15.70 -11.57
C TRP A 155 8.28 15.88 -13.09
N ARG A 156 9.47 15.77 -13.69
CA ARG A 156 9.63 15.82 -15.15
C ARG A 156 9.10 14.57 -15.85
N THR A 157 9.04 13.46 -15.13
CA THR A 157 8.63 12.14 -15.64
C THR A 157 7.33 11.63 -15.02
N HIS A 158 6.86 12.26 -13.93
CA HIS A 158 5.69 11.87 -13.19
C HIS A 158 4.73 13.04 -13.01
N THR A 159 3.43 12.79 -13.15
CA THR A 159 2.40 13.80 -12.93
C THR A 159 1.68 13.52 -11.61
N CYS A 160 1.59 14.55 -10.77
CA CYS A 160 0.84 14.51 -9.53
C CYS A 160 -0.30 15.54 -9.58
N PHE A 161 -1.48 15.13 -9.20
CA PHE A 161 -2.64 16.00 -9.09
C PHE A 161 -2.88 16.38 -7.63
N TYR A 162 -3.09 17.66 -7.37
CA TYR A 162 -3.44 18.14 -6.04
C TYR A 162 -4.91 17.86 -5.74
N TYR A 163 -5.17 17.05 -4.73
CA TYR A 163 -6.52 16.67 -4.29
C TYR A 163 -7.10 17.58 -3.20
N GLY A 164 -6.34 18.58 -2.74
CA GLY A 164 -6.76 19.51 -1.71
C GLY A 164 -6.33 19.11 -0.30
N LYS A 165 -6.82 19.86 0.69
CA LYS A 165 -6.61 19.58 2.11
C LYS A 165 -7.76 18.70 2.61
N ILE A 166 -7.43 17.52 3.12
CA ILE A 166 -8.41 16.55 3.63
C ILE A 166 -8.25 16.48 5.14
N LYS A 167 -9.36 16.73 5.86
CA LYS A 167 -9.42 16.56 7.31
C LYS A 167 -9.93 15.16 7.62
N PHE A 168 -9.10 14.35 8.22
CA PHE A 168 -9.52 13.05 8.74
C PHE A 168 -10.14 13.23 10.13
N HIS A 169 -11.29 12.58 10.39
CA HIS A 169 -11.94 12.64 11.70
C HIS A 169 -11.00 12.10 12.79
N GLY A 170 -10.87 12.84 13.89
CA GLY A 170 -10.01 12.49 15.04
C GLY A 170 -8.68 13.24 15.10
N LYS A 171 -8.48 14.27 14.30
CA LYS A 171 -7.44 15.31 14.48
C LYS A 171 -7.97 16.67 14.11
#